data_c5881af2319ecbb84e3005d17d673169
#
_entry.id   c5881af2319ecbb84e3005d17d673169
#
_cell.length_a   1.000
_cell.length_b   1.000
_cell.length_c   1.000
_cell.angle_alpha   90.00
_cell.angle_beta   90.00
_cell.angle_gamma   90.00
#
_symmetry.space_group_name_H-M   'P 1'
#
loop_
_entity.id
_entity.type
_entity.pdbx_description
1 polymer ?
#
loop_
_entity_poly.entity_id
_entity_poly.type
_entity_poly.pdbx_seq_one_letter_code
_entity_poly.pdbx_strand_id
1 'polypeptide(L)'
;VVDLSDRRLDAARALGGIALRADDPQLPQTLVEPHGSKTFFGMTMPGSTVFFEATGVRTVFEKIVAIAGPGSRICLTGVHKEAATVDLVMLLAKELDIIPAMGYDREFDEVIAMLQSGQLDPTVMVTHHFPLSEIGAAFAMARNPQHAIKVMIDCQA
;
A
#
# COMPACT_ATOMS: atom_id res chain seq x y z
N VAL A 1 1.66 7.37 0.54
CA VAL A 1 0.59 6.36 0.59
C VAL A 1 -0.54 6.81 -0.31
N VAL A 2 -1.08 5.89 -1.12
CA VAL A 2 -2.21 6.14 -2.01
C VAL A 2 -3.35 5.22 -1.60
N ASP A 3 -4.52 5.75 -1.26
CA ASP A 3 -5.69 4.97 -0.83
C ASP A 3 -7.00 5.69 -1.18
N LEU A 4 -8.12 4.97 -1.14
CA LEU A 4 -9.48 5.52 -1.28
C LEU A 4 -10.11 5.91 0.06
N SER A 5 -9.61 5.39 1.18
CA SER A 5 -10.14 5.63 2.52
C SER A 5 -9.46 6.82 3.17
N ASP A 6 -10.22 7.88 3.48
CA ASP A 6 -9.68 9.04 4.19
C ASP A 6 -9.09 8.66 5.54
N ARG A 7 -9.71 7.71 6.25
CA ARG A 7 -9.20 7.19 7.52
C ARG A 7 -7.79 6.59 7.39
N ARG A 8 -7.53 5.83 6.32
CA ARG A 8 -6.19 5.27 6.06
C ARG A 8 -5.20 6.35 5.65
N LEU A 9 -5.65 7.33 4.90
CA LEU A 9 -4.84 8.48 4.53
C LEU A 9 -4.47 9.33 5.75
N ASP A 10 -5.38 9.50 6.71
CA ASP A 10 -5.12 10.19 7.96
C ASP A 10 -4.12 9.41 8.84
N ALA A 11 -4.27 8.09 8.93
CA ALA A 11 -3.28 7.25 9.61
C ALA A 11 -1.89 7.34 8.96
N ALA A 12 -1.83 7.38 7.62
CA ALA A 12 -0.57 7.56 6.90
C ALA A 12 0.08 8.92 7.22
N ARG A 13 -0.71 10.00 7.31
CA ARG A 13 -0.23 11.33 7.71
C ARG A 13 0.27 11.34 9.16
N ALA A 14 -0.45 10.69 10.07
CA ALA A 14 -0.05 10.57 11.47
C ALA A 14 1.29 9.82 11.64
N LEU A 15 1.59 8.89 10.72
CA LEU A 15 2.87 8.18 10.65
C LEU A 15 3.94 8.95 9.86
N GLY A 16 3.70 10.22 9.49
CA GLY A 16 4.67 11.06 8.78
C GLY A 16 4.71 10.83 7.25
N GLY A 17 3.78 10.06 6.71
CA GLY A 17 3.71 9.79 5.27
C GLY A 17 2.93 10.86 4.50
N ILE A 18 3.28 11.03 3.21
CA ILE A 18 2.47 11.79 2.28
C ILE A 18 1.29 10.92 1.84
N ALA A 19 0.07 11.46 1.96
CA ALA A 19 -1.16 10.75 1.68
C ALA A 19 -1.90 11.37 0.47
N LEU A 20 -2.17 10.55 -0.53
CA LEU A 20 -2.78 10.95 -1.80
C LEU A 20 -4.03 10.11 -2.08
N ARG A 21 -5.03 10.72 -2.67
CA ARG A 21 -6.26 10.04 -3.09
C ARG A 21 -6.01 9.17 -4.33
N ALA A 22 -6.45 7.91 -4.28
CA ALA A 22 -6.33 6.97 -5.40
C ALA A 22 -7.27 7.27 -6.57
N ASP A 23 -8.36 8.01 -6.31
CA ASP A 23 -9.37 8.44 -7.29
C ASP A 23 -9.08 9.84 -7.86
N ASP A 24 -7.97 10.48 -7.47
CA ASP A 24 -7.52 11.73 -8.07
C ASP A 24 -7.10 11.48 -9.54
N PRO A 25 -7.76 12.10 -10.53
CA PRO A 25 -7.39 11.94 -11.93
C PRO A 25 -5.98 12.50 -12.24
N GLN A 26 -5.45 13.37 -11.39
CA GLN A 26 -4.13 13.96 -11.51
C GLN A 26 -3.06 13.23 -10.68
N LEU A 27 -3.39 12.06 -10.13
CA LEU A 27 -2.47 11.29 -9.27
C LEU A 27 -1.05 11.13 -9.85
N PRO A 28 -0.85 10.82 -11.15
CA PRO A 28 0.49 10.72 -11.71
C PRO A 28 1.28 12.04 -11.61
N GLN A 29 0.62 13.18 -11.85
CA GLN A 29 1.22 14.51 -11.74
C GLN A 29 1.48 14.88 -10.27
N THR A 30 0.54 14.56 -9.38
CA THR A 30 0.67 14.80 -7.94
C THR A 30 1.85 14.00 -7.35
N LEU A 31 2.14 12.81 -7.89
CA LEU A 31 3.32 12.03 -7.49
C LEU A 31 4.65 12.66 -7.93
N VAL A 32 4.64 13.51 -8.95
CA VAL A 32 5.86 14.23 -9.39
C VAL A 32 6.33 15.23 -8.34
N GLU A 33 5.41 15.86 -7.62
CA GLU A 33 5.76 16.88 -6.63
C GLU A 33 6.71 16.35 -5.54
N PRO A 34 6.40 15.25 -4.83
CA PRO A 34 7.28 14.71 -3.79
C PRO A 34 8.45 13.85 -4.32
N HIS A 35 8.34 13.30 -5.54
CA HIS A 35 9.30 12.31 -6.06
C HIS A 35 10.13 12.80 -7.25
N GLY A 36 9.86 14.01 -7.73
CA GLY A 36 10.43 14.49 -8.99
C GLY A 36 9.85 13.75 -10.20
N SER A 37 10.46 13.94 -11.36
CA SER A 37 10.02 13.34 -12.61
C SER A 37 11.13 12.63 -13.36
N LYS A 38 10.76 11.66 -14.17
CA LYS A 38 11.58 11.00 -15.18
C LYS A 38 10.93 11.19 -16.55
N THR A 39 11.73 11.33 -17.60
CA THR A 39 11.22 11.37 -18.99
C THR A 39 11.45 10.01 -19.65
N PHE A 40 10.42 9.48 -20.28
CA PHE A 40 10.47 8.21 -21.01
C PHE A 40 9.65 8.35 -22.29
N PHE A 41 10.30 8.20 -23.46
CA PHE A 41 9.71 8.43 -24.79
C PHE A 41 8.90 9.75 -24.89
N GLY A 42 9.40 10.84 -24.29
CA GLY A 42 8.75 12.14 -24.29
C GLY A 42 7.60 12.28 -23.30
N MET A 43 7.25 11.23 -22.55
CA MET A 43 6.24 11.28 -21.49
C MET A 43 6.90 11.59 -20.14
N THR A 44 6.28 12.47 -19.37
CA THR A 44 6.68 12.74 -17.99
C THR A 44 6.07 11.70 -17.06
N MET A 45 6.89 11.01 -16.30
CA MET A 45 6.51 10.00 -15.33
C MET A 45 6.96 10.42 -13.92
N PRO A 46 6.30 9.96 -12.84
CA PRO A 46 6.78 10.16 -11.48
C PRO A 46 8.20 9.61 -11.31
N GLY A 47 9.03 10.33 -10.56
CA GLY A 47 10.40 9.91 -10.22
C GLY A 47 10.49 8.81 -9.18
N SER A 48 9.33 8.30 -8.70
CA SER A 48 9.27 7.18 -7.76
C SER A 48 10.04 5.98 -8.29
N THR A 49 10.89 5.40 -7.44
CA THR A 49 11.75 4.27 -7.81
C THR A 49 11.28 2.93 -7.24
N VAL A 50 10.47 2.98 -6.19
CA VAL A 50 9.92 1.78 -5.52
C VAL A 50 8.42 1.97 -5.31
N PHE A 51 7.66 0.96 -5.67
CA PHE A 51 6.22 0.88 -5.47
C PHE A 51 5.88 -0.36 -4.65
N PHE A 52 5.04 -0.22 -3.64
CA PHE A 52 4.48 -1.35 -2.90
C PHE A 52 3.01 -1.50 -3.31
N GLU A 53 2.69 -2.61 -3.96
CA GLU A 53 1.33 -3.00 -4.23
C GLU A 53 0.85 -3.87 -3.06
N ALA A 54 -0.02 -3.31 -2.21
CA ALA A 54 -0.51 -3.94 -0.98
C ALA A 54 -2.03 -4.11 -0.96
N THR A 55 -2.71 -3.87 -2.10
CA THR A 55 -4.17 -3.95 -2.19
C THR A 55 -4.67 -5.30 -2.68
N GLY A 56 -3.88 -5.99 -3.50
CA GLY A 56 -4.30 -7.20 -4.21
C GLY A 56 -5.36 -6.94 -5.30
N VAL A 57 -5.51 -5.68 -5.72
CA VAL A 57 -6.48 -5.27 -6.74
C VAL A 57 -5.80 -5.19 -8.09
N ARG A 58 -6.29 -5.98 -9.05
CA ARG A 58 -5.76 -6.07 -10.40
C ARG A 58 -5.50 -4.71 -11.05
N THR A 59 -6.50 -3.84 -11.03
CA THR A 59 -6.42 -2.51 -11.68
C THR A 59 -5.44 -1.57 -11.00
N VAL A 60 -5.15 -1.75 -9.70
CA VAL A 60 -4.13 -0.99 -8.99
C VAL A 60 -2.74 -1.39 -9.47
N PHE A 61 -2.48 -2.69 -9.58
CA PHE A 61 -1.22 -3.21 -10.13
C PHE A 61 -0.99 -2.73 -11.56
N GLU A 62 -2.00 -2.85 -12.44
CA GLU A 62 -1.93 -2.39 -13.82
C GLU A 62 -1.62 -0.89 -13.92
N LYS A 63 -2.24 -0.05 -13.04
CA LYS A 63 -1.93 1.37 -12.95
C LYS A 63 -0.49 1.63 -12.48
N ILE A 64 -0.01 0.90 -11.48
CA ILE A 64 1.38 1.04 -11.01
C ILE A 64 2.35 0.75 -12.16
N VAL A 65 2.17 -0.36 -12.89
CA VAL A 65 3.01 -0.70 -14.06
C VAL A 65 2.97 0.41 -15.11
N ALA A 66 1.80 1.01 -15.34
CA ALA A 66 1.63 2.08 -16.31
C ALA A 66 2.39 3.36 -15.93
N ILE A 67 2.35 3.77 -14.65
CA ILE A 67 2.96 5.02 -14.16
C ILE A 67 4.41 4.86 -13.67
N ALA A 68 4.86 3.65 -13.39
CA ALA A 68 6.24 3.39 -12.97
C ALA A 68 7.23 3.84 -14.05
N GLY A 69 8.18 4.66 -13.66
CA GLY A 69 9.25 5.14 -14.54
C GLY A 69 10.30 4.06 -14.80
N PRO A 70 11.22 4.27 -15.77
CA PRO A 70 12.28 3.33 -16.07
C PRO A 70 13.13 2.96 -14.85
N GLY A 71 13.49 1.68 -14.73
CA GLY A 71 14.31 1.12 -13.65
C GLY A 71 13.60 1.09 -12.29
N SER A 72 12.26 1.22 -12.28
CA SER A 72 11.50 1.16 -11.02
C SER A 72 11.28 -0.28 -10.57
N ARG A 73 11.20 -0.46 -9.26
CA ARG A 73 10.89 -1.73 -8.59
C ARG A 73 9.45 -1.74 -8.08
N ILE A 74 8.72 -2.79 -8.35
CA ILE A 74 7.35 -3.01 -7.87
C ILE A 74 7.35 -4.22 -6.94
N CYS A 75 7.10 -4.00 -5.66
CA CYS A 75 6.98 -5.06 -4.67
C CYS A 75 5.51 -5.46 -4.53
N LEU A 76 5.19 -6.73 -4.82
CA LEU A 76 3.85 -7.28 -4.68
C LEU A 76 3.71 -7.91 -3.29
N THR A 77 2.95 -7.26 -2.41
CA THR A 77 2.60 -7.74 -1.08
C THR A 77 1.11 -8.06 -0.95
N GLY A 78 0.29 -7.50 -1.83
CA GLY A 78 -1.15 -7.76 -1.89
C GLY A 78 -1.47 -9.14 -2.46
N VAL A 79 -2.48 -9.80 -1.90
CA VAL A 79 -2.95 -11.10 -2.40
C VAL A 79 -3.93 -10.89 -3.54
N HIS A 80 -3.47 -11.06 -4.77
CA HIS A 80 -4.29 -10.93 -5.98
C HIS A 80 -5.16 -12.17 -6.20
N LYS A 81 -6.45 -11.95 -6.41
CA LYS A 81 -7.43 -13.02 -6.71
C LYS A 81 -7.73 -13.16 -8.19
N GLU A 82 -7.30 -12.18 -8.99
CA GLU A 82 -7.55 -12.12 -10.43
C GLU A 82 -6.21 -11.93 -11.16
N ALA A 83 -6.12 -12.48 -12.36
CA ALA A 83 -4.98 -12.24 -13.25
C ALA A 83 -4.96 -10.77 -13.71
N ALA A 84 -3.78 -10.18 -13.76
CA ALA A 84 -3.55 -8.84 -14.28
C ALA A 84 -3.00 -8.91 -15.71
N THR A 85 -3.31 -7.89 -16.51
CA THR A 85 -2.78 -7.74 -17.86
C THR A 85 -1.67 -6.70 -17.86
N VAL A 86 -0.49 -7.05 -18.36
CA VAL A 86 0.63 -6.14 -18.51
C VAL A 86 1.11 -6.11 -19.95
N ASP A 87 1.45 -4.91 -20.42
CA ASP A 87 2.15 -4.74 -21.68
C ASP A 87 3.62 -5.13 -21.51
N LEU A 88 4.00 -6.30 -22.02
CA LEU A 88 5.35 -6.84 -21.90
C LEU A 88 6.39 -6.00 -22.66
N VAL A 89 5.99 -5.29 -23.73
CA VAL A 89 6.90 -4.38 -24.45
C VAL A 89 7.25 -3.20 -23.55
N MET A 90 6.26 -2.64 -22.88
CA MET A 90 6.50 -1.52 -21.95
C MET A 90 7.23 -1.98 -20.67
N LEU A 91 6.97 -3.19 -20.21
CA LEU A 91 7.73 -3.77 -19.08
C LEU A 91 9.22 -3.90 -19.44
N LEU A 92 9.52 -4.44 -20.61
CA LEU A 92 10.87 -4.58 -21.15
C LEU A 92 11.53 -3.21 -21.36
N ALA A 93 10.85 -2.30 -22.04
CA ALA A 93 11.41 -0.98 -22.38
C ALA A 93 11.70 -0.11 -21.14
N LYS A 94 10.92 -0.29 -20.08
CA LYS A 94 11.15 0.40 -18.81
C LYS A 94 12.10 -0.33 -17.87
N GLU A 95 12.52 -1.56 -18.18
CA GLU A 95 13.37 -2.39 -17.31
C GLU A 95 12.80 -2.48 -15.89
N LEU A 96 11.51 -2.80 -15.75
CA LEU A 96 10.84 -2.87 -14.46
C LEU A 96 11.17 -4.16 -13.73
N ASP A 97 11.58 -4.04 -12.46
CA ASP A 97 11.67 -5.17 -11.53
C ASP A 97 10.31 -5.42 -10.87
N ILE A 98 9.75 -6.63 -11.01
CA ILE A 98 8.55 -7.04 -10.28
C ILE A 98 8.94 -8.13 -9.30
N ILE A 99 8.85 -7.84 -8.01
CA ILE A 99 9.33 -8.71 -6.93
C ILE A 99 8.15 -9.05 -6.01
N PRO A 100 7.68 -10.29 -5.99
CA PRO A 100 6.70 -10.72 -4.99
C PRO A 100 7.38 -10.91 -3.63
N ALA A 101 6.64 -10.55 -2.56
CA ALA A 101 7.08 -10.78 -1.20
C ALA A 101 5.94 -11.47 -0.43
N MET A 102 6.21 -12.69 0.02
CA MET A 102 5.30 -13.48 0.84
C MET A 102 6.16 -14.26 1.83
N GLY A 103 6.69 -13.56 2.80
CA GLY A 103 7.62 -14.20 3.66
C GLY A 103 7.28 -14.05 5.13
N TYR A 104 8.01 -14.74 5.98
CA TYR A 104 8.07 -14.59 7.42
C TYR A 104 9.40 -15.12 7.94
N ASP A 105 10.46 -15.10 7.17
CA ASP A 105 11.70 -15.76 7.56
C ASP A 105 12.33 -15.08 8.80
N ARG A 106 12.56 -13.77 8.73
CA ARG A 106 13.18 -12.97 9.82
C ARG A 106 12.40 -11.72 10.17
N GLU A 107 11.41 -11.38 9.39
CA GLU A 107 10.71 -10.09 9.46
C GLU A 107 9.97 -9.91 10.79
N PHE A 108 9.51 -10.99 11.43
CA PHE A 108 8.87 -10.90 12.74
C PHE A 108 9.81 -10.38 13.82
N ASP A 109 11.04 -10.88 13.87
CA ASP A 109 12.02 -10.44 14.86
C ASP A 109 12.40 -8.98 14.65
N GLU A 110 12.56 -8.58 13.37
CA GLU A 110 12.87 -7.18 13.01
C GLU A 110 11.72 -6.25 13.37
N VAL A 111 10.47 -6.61 13.06
CA VAL A 111 9.28 -5.80 13.40
C VAL A 111 9.11 -5.70 14.92
N ILE A 112 9.30 -6.79 15.67
CA ILE A 112 9.24 -6.79 17.14
C ILE A 112 10.30 -5.83 17.70
N ALA A 113 11.52 -5.87 17.19
CA ALA A 113 12.59 -4.96 17.62
C ALA A 113 12.24 -3.49 17.32
N MET A 114 11.66 -3.18 16.15
CA MET A 114 11.20 -1.84 15.80
C MET A 114 10.09 -1.34 16.73
N LEU A 115 9.14 -2.21 17.08
CA LEU A 115 8.07 -1.89 18.05
C LEU A 115 8.63 -1.62 19.45
N GLN A 116 9.54 -2.48 19.92
CA GLN A 116 10.16 -2.34 21.25
C GLN A 116 11.04 -1.09 21.36
N SER A 117 11.69 -0.69 20.27
CA SER A 117 12.53 0.52 20.24
C SER A 117 11.70 1.83 20.13
N GLY A 118 10.39 1.75 19.89
CA GLY A 118 9.54 2.90 19.65
C GLY A 118 9.74 3.57 18.27
N GLN A 119 10.50 2.94 17.38
CA GLN A 119 10.67 3.45 16.00
C GLN A 119 9.39 3.35 15.17
N LEU A 120 8.50 2.42 15.54
CA LEU A 120 7.22 2.20 14.90
C LEU A 120 6.12 2.16 15.96
N ASP A 121 5.13 3.06 15.83
CA ASP A 121 3.91 3.01 16.64
C ASP A 121 2.71 2.64 15.74
N PRO A 122 2.29 1.37 15.74
CA PRO A 122 1.16 0.92 14.92
C PRO A 122 -0.20 1.21 15.57
N THR A 123 -0.25 1.77 16.77
CA THR A 123 -1.51 1.98 17.52
C THR A 123 -2.46 2.91 16.78
N VAL A 124 -1.93 3.85 15.97
CA VAL A 124 -2.71 4.72 15.11
C VAL A 124 -3.56 3.94 14.08
N MET A 125 -3.16 2.72 13.74
CA MET A 125 -3.89 1.86 12.82
C MET A 125 -4.99 1.04 13.51
N VAL A 126 -4.92 0.86 14.85
CA VAL A 126 -5.93 0.11 15.60
C VAL A 126 -7.14 1.00 15.82
N THR A 127 -8.22 0.71 15.10
CA THR A 127 -9.41 1.57 15.08
C THR A 127 -10.54 1.07 15.95
N HIS A 128 -10.60 -0.23 16.22
CA HIS A 128 -11.68 -0.86 16.99
C HIS A 128 -11.17 -2.01 17.85
N HIS A 129 -11.80 -2.16 18.99
CA HIS A 129 -11.63 -3.30 19.90
C HIS A 129 -12.99 -3.93 20.15
N PHE A 130 -13.06 -5.25 20.16
CA PHE A 130 -14.25 -6.03 20.46
C PHE A 130 -13.91 -7.15 21.42
N PRO A 131 -14.79 -7.49 22.37
CA PRO A 131 -14.63 -8.69 23.15
C PRO A 131 -14.88 -9.94 22.25
N LEU A 132 -14.35 -11.08 22.66
CA LEU A 132 -14.53 -12.33 21.89
C LEU A 132 -16.01 -12.70 21.71
N SER A 133 -16.87 -12.35 22.67
CA SER A 133 -18.33 -12.55 22.60
C SER A 133 -18.99 -11.80 21.44
N GLU A 134 -18.36 -10.75 20.91
CA GLU A 134 -18.87 -9.94 19.79
C GLU A 134 -18.11 -10.20 18.48
N ILE A 135 -17.52 -11.39 18.31
CA ILE A 135 -16.70 -11.74 17.15
C ILE A 135 -17.41 -11.50 15.80
N GLY A 136 -18.73 -11.74 15.75
CA GLY A 136 -19.53 -11.46 14.55
C GLY A 136 -19.56 -9.98 14.16
N ALA A 137 -19.73 -9.08 15.13
CA ALA A 137 -19.68 -7.63 14.92
C ALA A 137 -18.27 -7.17 14.51
N ALA A 138 -17.24 -7.75 15.11
CA ALA A 138 -15.85 -7.49 14.76
C ALA A 138 -15.55 -7.81 13.29
N PHE A 139 -15.98 -8.97 12.80
CA PHE A 139 -15.83 -9.34 11.39
C PHE A 139 -16.64 -8.44 10.46
N ALA A 140 -17.85 -8.03 10.85
CA ALA A 140 -18.64 -7.07 10.09
C ALA A 140 -17.93 -5.72 9.98
N MET A 141 -17.35 -5.23 11.08
CA MET A 141 -16.56 -4.00 11.09
C MET A 141 -15.29 -4.12 10.24
N ALA A 142 -14.55 -5.22 10.35
CA ALA A 142 -13.32 -5.43 9.58
C ALA A 142 -13.53 -5.46 8.05
N ARG A 143 -14.76 -5.78 7.61
CA ARG A 143 -15.15 -5.74 6.18
C ARG A 143 -15.51 -4.33 5.70
N ASN A 144 -15.52 -3.34 6.58
CA ASN A 144 -15.88 -1.97 6.24
C ASN A 144 -14.63 -1.09 6.16
N PRO A 145 -13.98 -0.99 4.99
CA PRO A 145 -12.71 -0.26 4.84
C PRO A 145 -12.83 1.26 5.02
N GLN A 146 -14.05 1.80 5.00
CA GLN A 146 -14.28 3.23 5.25
C GLN A 146 -14.25 3.55 6.75
N HIS A 147 -14.54 2.57 7.60
CA HIS A 147 -14.63 2.76 9.05
C HIS A 147 -13.54 2.06 9.85
N ALA A 148 -12.90 1.03 9.29
CA ALA A 148 -11.88 0.25 9.99
C ALA A 148 -10.57 0.17 9.20
N ILE A 149 -9.46 0.28 9.94
CA ILE A 149 -8.13 -0.09 9.45
C ILE A 149 -7.76 -1.44 10.06
N LYS A 150 -7.63 -1.51 11.38
CA LYS A 150 -7.34 -2.72 12.13
C LYS A 150 -8.39 -2.90 13.23
N VAL A 151 -8.99 -4.06 13.27
CA VAL A 151 -9.92 -4.50 14.32
C VAL A 151 -9.21 -5.53 15.19
N MET A 152 -9.21 -5.31 16.49
CA MET A 152 -8.61 -6.19 17.49
C MET A 152 -9.69 -6.89 18.30
N ILE A 153 -9.42 -8.14 18.67
CA ILE A 153 -10.26 -8.92 19.57
C ILE A 153 -9.58 -9.03 20.93
N ASP A 154 -10.28 -8.60 21.96
CA ASP A 154 -9.88 -8.83 23.33
C ASP A 154 -10.41 -10.18 23.78
N CYS A 155 -9.50 -11.13 23.95
CA CYS A 155 -9.84 -12.50 24.36
C CYS A 155 -10.00 -12.63 25.88
N GLN A 156 -9.71 -11.58 26.64
CA GLN A 156 -9.81 -11.56 28.12
C GLN A 156 -10.99 -10.74 28.61
N ALA A 157 -11.69 -10.03 27.71
CA ALA A 157 -12.85 -9.21 28.03
C ALA A 157 -14.17 -9.95 27.84
#